data_e716207a2a76e1e9b742338552215026
#
_entry.id   e716207a2a76e1e9b742338552215026
#
_cell.length_a   1.000
_cell.length_b   1.000
_cell.length_c   1.000
_cell.angle_alpha   90.00
_cell.angle_beta   90.00
_cell.angle_gamma   90.00
#
_symmetry.space_group_name_H-M   'P 1'
#
loop_
_entity.id
_entity.type
_entity.pdbx_description
1 polymer ?
#
loop_
_entity_poly.entity_id
_entity_poly.type
_entity_poly.pdbx_seq_one_letter_code
_entity_poly.pdbx_strand_id
1 'polypeptide(L)'
;MKKHFKRSAISLICTGLVVLAGSATLHAQDSQPAVDEQYIWDLTDFYPTKEAWESELARLRSEVDTIAAYEGKLGESASSLLAALDAASAYRKELLRVWTYASNIRNTNLGDPNGQDMVGRLQSLGQAAGAASSFMAPELVALGSDKIEAFIAEEPGLQKHALYLRNTLRQGEHVLSPETEQVLSLMGSALSSSQSARDMLANAEIEWPRITLSDGSEIHLTNAGYSLHRADPDREDRIAVFDAFWGRYKDFESTFGVTLNGEVQGNVAMAKARKYDNTLQYFLSGDNIPEDVYRTLVKVTNDRIGVLHRYFKLRARMLDIDDLGYHDIYPNLVETDLTFPIDETRDHMLASLRLLGEEFADKFARASADRWMHVYPQAGKRSGAYMSGAAYDVHPLILLNHQDTYGSASTYAHEWGHAMHKVLTNENQPFELSNFSIFTTEIAAIAKEILLQEHMLDEAQSEDERLFYLGYALEQMRGTYFRQVMFSEFELAIHEEVEKGRALTGARMTEIYGEILRRYHGHDEGVMEITEREMIEWAYIPHFYYNFYVYQYATSIAGAAYFVDQMKLGGDDAVDVYLDFLKAGGSDYPVEILNDAGLDMASPAPYNAVIDRMEVVMDEIEAILDKRK
;
A
#
# COMPACT_ATOMS: atom_id res chain seq x y z
N MET A 1 -29.85 -17.09 -54.57
CA MET A 1 -29.76 -16.18 -55.75
C MET A 1 -28.89 -15.02 -55.31
N LYS A 2 -27.64 -15.03 -55.56
CA LYS A 2 -26.74 -14.47 -56.60
C LYS A 2 -27.17 -13.07 -57.09
N LYS A 3 -26.34 -12.07 -56.85
CA LYS A 3 -25.55 -11.19 -57.74
C LYS A 3 -25.26 -9.90 -56.99
N HIS A 4 -24.03 -9.53 -56.72
CA HIS A 4 -22.86 -9.09 -57.53
C HIS A 4 -22.91 -7.62 -57.97
N PHE A 5 -21.79 -6.90 -57.58
CA PHE A 5 -20.95 -5.96 -58.33
C PHE A 5 -21.47 -4.48 -58.39
N LYS A 6 -20.69 -3.42 -58.32
CA LYS A 6 -19.31 -3.14 -58.75
C LYS A 6 -18.78 -1.82 -58.18
N ARG A 7 -17.46 -1.73 -58.19
CA ARG A 7 -16.58 -0.56 -58.01
C ARG A 7 -16.74 0.51 -59.10
N SER A 8 -16.37 1.78 -58.79
CA SER A 8 -15.56 2.75 -59.58
C SER A 8 -15.42 4.02 -58.76
N ALA A 9 -14.35 4.59 -58.39
CA ALA A 9 -13.06 5.07 -58.88
C ALA A 9 -13.15 6.29 -59.82
N ILE A 10 -12.22 7.27 -59.53
CA ILE A 10 -11.73 8.38 -60.39
C ILE A 10 -12.54 9.69 -60.21
N SER A 11 -11.99 10.92 -59.97
CA SER A 11 -10.69 11.49 -60.33
C SER A 11 -10.49 12.85 -59.68
N LEU A 12 -9.22 13.20 -59.46
CA LEU A 12 -8.58 14.49 -59.31
C LEU A 12 -9.29 15.71 -59.92
N ILE A 13 -9.13 16.90 -59.31
CA ILE A 13 -8.47 18.07 -59.91
C ILE A 13 -8.02 19.07 -58.82
N CYS A 14 -6.80 19.57 -59.01
CA CYS A 14 -6.06 20.57 -58.25
C CYS A 14 -6.65 21.98 -58.30
N THR A 15 -6.45 22.82 -57.32
CA THR A 15 -5.58 24.04 -57.37
C THR A 15 -5.91 25.01 -56.24
N GLY A 16 -4.92 25.55 -55.59
CA GLY A 16 -5.05 26.73 -54.75
C GLY A 16 -4.03 26.77 -53.60
N LEU A 17 -2.75 27.09 -53.90
CA LEU A 17 -1.78 27.51 -52.92
C LEU A 17 -2.25 28.80 -52.25
N VAL A 18 -2.39 28.81 -50.94
CA VAL A 18 -2.18 30.00 -50.09
C VAL A 18 -1.23 29.59 -48.97
N VAL A 19 0.02 30.04 -49.15
CA VAL A 19 1.05 29.98 -48.10
C VAL A 19 0.69 31.03 -47.04
N LEU A 20 0.20 30.58 -45.92
CA LEU A 20 0.23 31.36 -44.67
C LEU A 20 1.28 30.71 -43.77
N ALA A 21 2.45 31.36 -43.72
CA ALA A 21 3.48 31.08 -42.76
C ALA A 21 2.93 31.37 -41.32
N GLY A 22 2.32 30.36 -40.75
CA GLY A 22 2.08 30.31 -39.32
C GLY A 22 3.34 29.82 -38.64
N SER A 23 4.04 30.71 -37.98
CA SER A 23 5.16 30.36 -37.09
C SER A 23 4.64 29.41 -36.00
N ALA A 24 4.87 28.09 -36.21
CA ALA A 24 4.80 27.15 -35.15
C ALA A 24 5.92 27.51 -34.16
N THR A 25 5.59 28.20 -33.11
CA THR A 25 6.41 28.23 -31.91
C THR A 25 6.46 26.78 -31.41
N LEU A 26 7.54 26.08 -31.78
CA LEU A 26 8.02 24.93 -31.03
C LEU A 26 8.15 25.44 -29.59
N HIS A 27 7.24 25.01 -28.73
CA HIS A 27 7.52 25.06 -27.30
C HIS A 27 8.81 24.28 -27.13
N ALA A 28 9.90 24.97 -26.84
CA ALA A 28 11.08 24.37 -26.28
C ALA A 28 10.55 23.58 -25.06
N GLN A 29 10.70 22.26 -25.09
CA GLN A 29 10.70 21.51 -23.86
C GLN A 29 11.82 22.16 -23.03
N ASP A 30 11.45 22.90 -22.00
CA ASP A 30 12.39 23.29 -20.97
C ASP A 30 13.06 22.01 -20.53
N SER A 31 14.33 21.86 -20.92
CA SER A 31 15.16 20.78 -20.41
C SER A 31 15.27 21.01 -18.92
N GLN A 32 14.53 20.23 -18.12
CA GLN A 32 14.76 20.20 -16.69
C GLN A 32 16.27 20.03 -16.47
N PRO A 33 16.88 20.79 -15.56
CA PRO A 33 18.30 20.62 -15.24
C PRO A 33 18.56 19.15 -14.94
N ALA A 34 19.66 18.60 -15.43
CA ALA A 34 20.05 17.22 -15.16
C ALA A 34 20.14 17.06 -13.63
N VAL A 35 19.42 16.09 -13.08
CA VAL A 35 19.50 15.78 -11.65
C VAL A 35 20.92 15.29 -11.38
N ASP A 36 21.52 15.76 -10.27
CA ASP A 36 22.84 15.33 -9.84
C ASP A 36 22.86 13.80 -9.64
N GLU A 37 23.92 13.15 -10.11
CA GLU A 37 24.07 11.70 -10.04
C GLU A 37 23.99 11.13 -8.63
N GLN A 38 24.34 11.91 -7.60
CA GLN A 38 24.22 11.49 -6.20
C GLN A 38 22.76 11.21 -5.78
N TYR A 39 21.78 11.77 -6.49
CA TYR A 39 20.35 11.59 -6.23
C TYR A 39 19.69 10.58 -7.18
N ILE A 40 20.49 9.85 -7.93
CA ILE A 40 20.05 8.78 -8.82
C ILE A 40 20.70 7.48 -8.39
N TRP A 41 19.91 6.42 -8.20
CA TRP A 41 20.44 5.12 -7.81
C TRP A 41 21.47 4.55 -8.79
N ASP A 42 22.44 3.78 -8.26
CA ASP A 42 23.37 3.00 -9.04
C ASP A 42 22.87 1.55 -9.15
N LEU A 43 22.64 1.08 -10.36
CA LEU A 43 22.17 -0.28 -10.61
C LEU A 43 23.30 -1.26 -10.95
N THR A 44 24.57 -0.81 -10.91
CA THR A 44 25.71 -1.64 -11.33
C THR A 44 25.95 -2.81 -10.38
N ASP A 45 25.50 -2.72 -9.11
CA ASP A 45 25.52 -3.82 -8.15
C ASP A 45 24.54 -4.94 -8.48
N PHE A 46 23.48 -4.62 -9.22
CA PHE A 46 22.56 -5.62 -9.77
C PHE A 46 23.15 -6.27 -11.02
N TYR A 47 23.45 -5.48 -12.01
CA TYR A 47 24.12 -5.88 -13.24
C TYR A 47 25.02 -4.75 -13.74
N PRO A 48 26.31 -5.01 -14.00
CA PRO A 48 27.25 -3.97 -14.40
C PRO A 48 26.91 -3.34 -15.75
N THR A 49 26.17 -4.06 -16.62
CA THR A 49 25.68 -3.57 -17.90
C THR A 49 24.34 -4.23 -18.25
N LYS A 50 23.62 -3.64 -19.22
CA LYS A 50 22.40 -4.22 -19.76
C LYS A 50 22.66 -5.59 -20.43
N GLU A 51 23.82 -5.76 -21.07
CA GLU A 51 24.21 -7.02 -21.71
C GLU A 51 24.40 -8.15 -20.67
N ALA A 52 24.88 -7.82 -19.48
CA ALA A 52 24.99 -8.78 -18.38
C ALA A 52 23.57 -9.23 -17.92
N TRP A 53 22.64 -8.29 -17.80
CA TRP A 53 21.23 -8.60 -17.51
C TRP A 53 20.57 -9.45 -18.62
N GLU A 54 20.83 -9.12 -19.91
CA GLU A 54 20.34 -9.89 -21.06
C GLU A 54 20.83 -11.34 -21.03
N SER A 55 22.10 -11.52 -20.69
CA SER A 55 22.73 -12.85 -20.59
C SER A 55 22.10 -13.69 -19.48
N GLU A 56 21.83 -13.06 -18.34
CA GLU A 56 21.17 -13.73 -17.20
C GLU A 56 19.72 -14.08 -17.51
N LEU A 57 18.97 -13.18 -18.15
CA LEU A 57 17.61 -13.45 -18.61
C LEU A 57 17.58 -14.63 -19.59
N ALA A 58 18.56 -14.72 -20.52
CA ALA A 58 18.66 -15.83 -21.47
C ALA A 58 18.97 -17.16 -20.75
N ARG A 59 19.85 -17.15 -19.74
CA ARG A 59 20.16 -18.31 -18.88
C ARG A 59 18.88 -18.82 -18.19
N LEU A 60 18.16 -17.94 -17.49
CA LEU A 60 16.94 -18.29 -16.78
C LEU A 60 15.86 -18.87 -17.72
N ARG A 61 15.75 -18.34 -18.94
CA ARG A 61 14.84 -18.90 -19.95
C ARG A 61 15.19 -20.33 -20.35
N SER A 62 16.49 -20.65 -20.44
CA SER A 62 16.93 -22.00 -20.80
C SER A 62 16.81 -23.00 -19.66
N GLU A 63 16.74 -22.52 -18.41
CA GLU A 63 16.70 -23.34 -17.21
C GLU A 63 15.30 -23.52 -16.59
N VAL A 64 14.27 -22.81 -17.10
CA VAL A 64 12.92 -22.83 -16.51
C VAL A 64 12.32 -24.26 -16.40
N ASP A 65 12.57 -25.12 -17.38
CA ASP A 65 12.06 -26.48 -17.42
C ASP A 65 12.79 -27.44 -16.44
N THR A 66 13.91 -27.01 -15.84
CA THR A 66 14.64 -27.83 -14.86
C THR A 66 13.83 -28.05 -13.60
N ILE A 67 12.92 -27.13 -13.24
CA ILE A 67 12.00 -27.28 -12.10
C ILE A 67 10.99 -28.39 -12.38
N ALA A 68 10.42 -28.46 -13.58
CA ALA A 68 9.47 -29.49 -13.98
C ALA A 68 10.05 -30.91 -13.96
N ALA A 69 11.37 -31.07 -13.98
CA ALA A 69 12.04 -32.36 -13.87
C ALA A 69 11.82 -33.06 -12.52
N TYR A 70 11.33 -32.35 -11.50
CA TYR A 70 10.99 -32.90 -10.18
C TYR A 70 9.52 -33.35 -10.05
N GLU A 71 8.68 -33.13 -11.07
CA GLU A 71 7.29 -33.58 -11.08
C GLU A 71 7.19 -35.08 -10.82
N GLY A 72 6.32 -35.47 -9.90
CA GLY A 72 6.10 -36.86 -9.46
C GLY A 72 7.18 -37.42 -8.51
N LYS A 73 8.18 -36.61 -8.10
CA LYS A 73 9.32 -37.07 -7.31
C LYS A 73 9.40 -36.50 -5.89
N LEU A 74 8.53 -35.55 -5.52
CA LEU A 74 8.61 -34.87 -4.21
C LEU A 74 8.45 -35.84 -3.04
N GLY A 75 7.72 -36.94 -3.26
CA GLY A 75 7.47 -37.99 -2.26
C GLY A 75 8.46 -39.15 -2.25
N GLU A 76 9.48 -39.19 -3.11
CA GLU A 76 10.43 -40.30 -3.18
C GLU A 76 11.32 -40.41 -1.93
N SER A 77 11.85 -39.29 -1.45
CA SER A 77 12.66 -39.20 -0.23
C SER A 77 12.73 -37.74 0.28
N ALA A 78 13.15 -37.53 1.54
CA ALA A 78 13.41 -36.24 2.11
C ALA A 78 14.45 -35.42 1.29
N SER A 79 15.51 -36.09 0.83
CA SER A 79 16.55 -35.46 -0.01
C SER A 79 16.04 -35.10 -1.41
N SER A 80 15.12 -35.88 -1.99
CA SER A 80 14.47 -35.52 -3.27
C SER A 80 13.61 -34.26 -3.12
N LEU A 81 12.84 -34.19 -2.04
CA LEU A 81 12.05 -33.00 -1.71
C LEU A 81 12.94 -31.76 -1.53
N LEU A 82 14.03 -31.88 -0.74
CA LEU A 82 14.99 -30.79 -0.54
C LEU A 82 15.57 -30.32 -1.87
N ALA A 83 16.02 -31.22 -2.73
CA ALA A 83 16.62 -30.88 -4.02
C ALA A 83 15.64 -30.12 -4.92
N ALA A 84 14.35 -30.50 -4.93
CA ALA A 84 13.31 -29.82 -5.70
C ALA A 84 13.04 -28.40 -5.18
N LEU A 85 12.92 -28.23 -3.85
CA LEU A 85 12.68 -26.94 -3.21
C LEU A 85 13.88 -26.00 -3.37
N ASP A 86 15.10 -26.51 -3.20
CA ASP A 86 16.33 -25.72 -3.39
C ASP A 86 16.50 -25.26 -4.85
N ALA A 87 16.19 -26.12 -5.81
CA ALA A 87 16.23 -25.73 -7.23
C ALA A 87 15.22 -24.63 -7.55
N ALA A 88 13.99 -24.76 -7.06
CA ALA A 88 12.95 -23.74 -7.24
C ALA A 88 13.30 -22.42 -6.53
N SER A 89 13.85 -22.49 -5.31
CA SER A 89 14.30 -21.36 -4.52
C SER A 89 15.43 -20.60 -5.21
N ALA A 90 16.47 -21.30 -5.66
CA ALA A 90 17.60 -20.71 -6.36
C ALA A 90 17.15 -20.02 -7.67
N TYR A 91 16.28 -20.66 -8.45
CA TYR A 91 15.73 -20.08 -9.66
C TYR A 91 14.92 -18.78 -9.36
N ARG A 92 14.05 -18.85 -8.34
CA ARG A 92 13.24 -17.70 -7.92
C ARG A 92 14.11 -16.52 -7.46
N LYS A 93 15.17 -16.78 -6.73
CA LYS A 93 16.11 -15.73 -6.25
C LYS A 93 16.70 -14.94 -7.41
N GLU A 94 17.21 -15.61 -8.43
CA GLU A 94 17.77 -14.97 -9.62
C GLU A 94 16.67 -14.28 -10.46
N LEU A 95 15.49 -14.89 -10.60
CA LEU A 95 14.35 -14.28 -11.28
C LEU A 95 13.94 -12.95 -10.62
N LEU A 96 13.94 -12.86 -9.30
CA LEU A 96 13.63 -11.63 -8.56
C LEU A 96 14.72 -10.56 -8.77
N ARG A 97 15.98 -10.94 -8.91
CA ARG A 97 17.08 -10.01 -9.19
C ARG A 97 16.94 -9.38 -10.58
N VAL A 98 16.70 -10.18 -11.63
CA VAL A 98 16.48 -9.64 -13.00
C VAL A 98 15.21 -8.79 -13.06
N TRP A 99 14.17 -9.16 -12.29
CA TRP A 99 12.93 -8.41 -12.20
C TRP A 99 13.14 -7.04 -11.54
N THR A 100 13.84 -6.99 -10.40
CA THR A 100 14.12 -5.76 -9.66
C THR A 100 14.88 -4.76 -10.54
N TYR A 101 15.93 -5.20 -11.23
CA TYR A 101 16.69 -4.35 -12.15
C TYR A 101 15.80 -3.73 -13.25
N ALA A 102 15.05 -4.54 -13.99
CA ALA A 102 14.23 -4.07 -15.10
C ALA A 102 13.06 -3.18 -14.67
N SER A 103 12.38 -3.54 -13.58
CA SER A 103 11.24 -2.77 -13.06
C SER A 103 11.66 -1.39 -12.56
N ASN A 104 12.82 -1.28 -11.92
CA ASN A 104 13.35 0.00 -11.46
C ASN A 104 13.81 0.88 -12.64
N ILE A 105 14.43 0.33 -13.69
CA ILE A 105 14.71 1.07 -14.93
C ILE A 105 13.41 1.61 -15.54
N ARG A 106 12.38 0.76 -15.72
CA ARG A 106 11.08 1.21 -16.25
C ARG A 106 10.46 2.32 -15.41
N ASN A 107 10.56 2.24 -14.10
CA ASN A 107 9.90 3.19 -13.19
C ASN A 107 10.55 4.58 -13.18
N THR A 108 11.80 4.74 -13.65
CA THR A 108 12.41 6.06 -13.87
C THR A 108 11.84 6.79 -15.08
N ASN A 109 11.32 6.04 -16.09
CA ASN A 109 10.64 6.62 -17.24
C ASN A 109 9.63 5.62 -17.83
N LEU A 110 8.37 5.76 -17.43
CA LEU A 110 7.27 4.90 -17.90
C LEU A 110 7.01 5.02 -19.42
N GLY A 111 7.47 6.09 -20.05
CA GLY A 111 7.38 6.31 -21.49
C GLY A 111 8.49 5.65 -22.31
N ASP A 112 9.54 5.09 -21.66
CA ASP A 112 10.65 4.44 -22.37
C ASP A 112 10.25 3.05 -22.88
N PRO A 113 10.21 2.82 -24.22
CA PRO A 113 9.89 1.52 -24.80
C PRO A 113 10.84 0.40 -24.36
N ASN A 114 12.10 0.73 -24.06
CA ASN A 114 13.10 -0.24 -23.65
C ASN A 114 12.79 -0.82 -22.25
N GLY A 115 12.43 0.03 -21.28
CA GLY A 115 11.98 -0.42 -19.95
C GLY A 115 10.71 -1.25 -20.01
N GLN A 116 9.78 -0.89 -20.91
CA GLN A 116 8.55 -1.64 -21.15
C GLN A 116 8.84 -3.04 -21.74
N ASP A 117 9.73 -3.14 -22.74
CA ASP A 117 10.14 -4.42 -23.32
C ASP A 117 10.80 -5.34 -22.28
N MET A 118 11.73 -4.80 -21.48
CA MET A 118 12.41 -5.56 -20.45
C MET A 118 11.42 -6.22 -19.48
N VAL A 119 10.45 -5.45 -18.97
CA VAL A 119 9.42 -5.97 -18.05
C VAL A 119 8.47 -6.94 -18.75
N GLY A 120 8.05 -6.67 -19.99
CA GLY A 120 7.20 -7.58 -20.77
C GLY A 120 7.83 -8.96 -20.97
N ARG A 121 9.14 -9.00 -21.24
CA ARG A 121 9.92 -10.25 -21.36
C ARG A 121 9.99 -11.02 -20.06
N LEU A 122 10.09 -10.33 -18.93
CA LEU A 122 10.08 -10.94 -17.57
C LEU A 122 8.72 -11.45 -17.17
N GLN A 123 7.62 -10.76 -17.52
CA GLN A 123 6.27 -11.26 -17.29
C GLN A 123 6.06 -12.62 -17.97
N SER A 124 6.52 -12.76 -19.21
CA SER A 124 6.45 -14.02 -19.93
C SER A 124 7.30 -15.13 -19.27
N LEU A 125 8.49 -14.78 -18.76
CA LEU A 125 9.34 -15.73 -18.05
C LEU A 125 8.73 -16.13 -16.69
N GLY A 126 8.15 -15.18 -15.95
CA GLY A 126 7.45 -15.45 -14.70
C GLY A 126 6.26 -16.40 -14.88
N GLN A 127 5.49 -16.24 -15.98
CA GLN A 127 4.41 -17.17 -16.33
C GLN A 127 4.95 -18.57 -16.62
N ALA A 128 6.05 -18.69 -17.36
CA ALA A 128 6.67 -19.97 -17.64
C ALA A 128 7.19 -20.65 -16.37
N ALA A 129 7.83 -19.89 -15.46
CA ALA A 129 8.31 -20.40 -14.17
C ALA A 129 7.15 -20.87 -13.26
N GLY A 130 6.05 -20.10 -13.24
CA GLY A 130 4.83 -20.50 -12.54
C GLY A 130 4.24 -21.79 -13.06
N ALA A 131 4.19 -21.97 -14.39
CA ALA A 131 3.73 -23.20 -15.02
C ALA A 131 4.65 -24.39 -14.67
N ALA A 132 5.97 -24.20 -14.74
CA ALA A 132 6.97 -25.24 -14.44
C ALA A 132 6.95 -25.71 -12.97
N SER A 133 6.48 -24.87 -12.03
CA SER A 133 6.39 -25.20 -10.60
C SER A 133 4.98 -25.55 -10.12
N SER A 134 3.97 -25.51 -10.99
CA SER A 134 2.55 -25.68 -10.62
C SER A 134 2.18 -27.02 -9.99
N PHE A 135 2.98 -28.07 -10.25
CA PHE A 135 2.80 -29.41 -9.65
C PHE A 135 3.13 -29.47 -8.16
N MET A 136 3.94 -28.52 -7.65
CA MET A 136 4.53 -28.64 -6.30
C MET A 136 3.47 -28.63 -5.20
N ALA A 137 2.57 -27.63 -5.19
CA ALA A 137 1.56 -27.55 -4.13
C ALA A 137 0.59 -28.75 -4.13
N PRO A 138 0.02 -29.22 -5.26
CA PRO A 138 -0.80 -30.43 -5.29
C PRO A 138 -0.07 -31.68 -4.80
N GLU A 139 1.20 -31.90 -5.19
CA GLU A 139 1.97 -33.06 -4.71
C GLU A 139 2.25 -32.98 -3.22
N LEU A 140 2.63 -31.79 -2.69
CA LEU A 140 2.85 -31.58 -1.25
C LEU A 140 1.59 -31.89 -0.45
N VAL A 141 0.43 -31.38 -0.89
CA VAL A 141 -0.86 -31.69 -0.24
C VAL A 141 -1.17 -33.19 -0.28
N ALA A 142 -0.89 -33.88 -1.41
CA ALA A 142 -1.11 -35.31 -1.54
C ALA A 142 -0.18 -36.15 -0.64
N LEU A 143 1.01 -35.66 -0.29
CA LEU A 143 1.92 -36.35 0.66
C LEU A 143 1.37 -36.34 2.08
N GLY A 144 0.65 -35.29 2.47
CA GLY A 144 0.06 -35.14 3.79
C GLY A 144 1.05 -34.70 4.89
N SER A 145 0.50 -34.23 6.01
CA SER A 145 1.27 -33.63 7.10
C SER A 145 2.28 -34.61 7.72
N ASP A 146 1.86 -35.84 8.02
CA ASP A 146 2.72 -36.82 8.72
C ASP A 146 4.01 -37.11 7.93
N LYS A 147 3.91 -37.25 6.60
CA LYS A 147 5.06 -37.52 5.76
C LYS A 147 5.98 -36.30 5.61
N ILE A 148 5.41 -35.11 5.47
CA ILE A 148 6.17 -33.87 5.38
C ILE A 148 6.93 -33.61 6.68
N GLU A 149 6.30 -33.79 7.86
CA GLU A 149 6.99 -33.61 9.15
C GLU A 149 8.07 -34.68 9.36
N ALA A 150 7.85 -35.92 8.93
CA ALA A 150 8.88 -36.96 8.94
C ALA A 150 10.07 -36.58 8.06
N PHE A 151 9.85 -36.02 6.88
CA PHE A 151 10.91 -35.56 5.98
C PHE A 151 11.69 -34.37 6.56
N ILE A 152 10.99 -33.37 7.19
CA ILE A 152 11.65 -32.26 7.86
C ILE A 152 12.55 -32.75 9.01
N ALA A 153 12.09 -33.78 9.76
CA ALA A 153 12.88 -34.35 10.84
C ALA A 153 14.09 -35.20 10.33
N GLU A 154 13.97 -35.84 9.17
CA GLU A 154 15.01 -36.66 8.56
C GLU A 154 16.10 -35.82 7.89
N GLU A 155 15.72 -34.73 7.22
CA GLU A 155 16.61 -33.89 6.40
C GLU A 155 16.67 -32.44 6.94
N PRO A 156 17.72 -32.07 7.70
CA PRO A 156 17.82 -30.75 8.32
C PRO A 156 17.80 -29.58 7.32
N GLY A 157 18.19 -29.80 6.05
CA GLY A 157 18.12 -28.82 4.99
C GLY A 157 16.70 -28.34 4.68
N LEU A 158 15.67 -29.15 5.02
CA LEU A 158 14.26 -28.79 4.84
C LEU A 158 13.76 -27.77 5.87
N GLN A 159 14.49 -27.51 6.95
CA GLN A 159 14.05 -26.58 7.99
C GLN A 159 13.78 -25.17 7.46
N LYS A 160 14.59 -24.67 6.54
CA LYS A 160 14.39 -23.36 5.89
C LYS A 160 13.12 -23.30 5.01
N HIS A 161 12.58 -24.43 4.61
CA HIS A 161 11.34 -24.59 3.84
C HIS A 161 10.14 -25.00 4.71
N ALA A 162 10.33 -25.23 6.01
CA ALA A 162 9.30 -25.79 6.87
C ALA A 162 8.03 -24.93 6.92
N LEU A 163 8.17 -23.60 7.02
CA LEU A 163 7.02 -22.69 7.01
C LEU A 163 6.24 -22.78 5.69
N TYR A 164 6.92 -22.78 4.55
CA TYR A 164 6.29 -22.94 3.24
C TYR A 164 5.54 -24.26 3.13
N LEU A 165 6.15 -25.38 3.57
CA LEU A 165 5.55 -26.71 3.55
C LEU A 165 4.30 -26.78 4.43
N ARG A 166 4.39 -26.30 5.68
CA ARG A 166 3.27 -26.29 6.62
C ARG A 166 2.13 -25.38 6.14
N ASN A 167 2.46 -24.20 5.61
CA ASN A 167 1.45 -23.29 5.07
C ASN A 167 0.74 -23.88 3.84
N THR A 168 1.48 -24.56 2.95
CA THR A 168 0.89 -25.25 1.80
C THR A 168 -0.08 -26.35 2.25
N LEU A 169 0.26 -27.11 3.27
CA LEU A 169 -0.62 -28.15 3.83
C LEU A 169 -1.86 -27.56 4.51
N ARG A 170 -1.68 -26.48 5.30
CA ARG A 170 -2.78 -25.77 5.95
C ARG A 170 -3.79 -25.25 4.92
N GLN A 171 -3.31 -24.64 3.85
CA GLN A 171 -4.17 -24.14 2.77
C GLN A 171 -4.76 -25.29 1.94
N GLY A 172 -4.16 -26.46 1.97
CA GLY A 172 -4.62 -27.66 1.23
C GLY A 172 -6.05 -28.07 1.54
N GLU A 173 -6.57 -27.79 2.74
CA GLU A 173 -7.97 -28.04 3.12
C GLU A 173 -8.98 -27.23 2.29
N HIS A 174 -8.52 -26.12 1.73
CA HIS A 174 -9.28 -25.18 0.90
C HIS A 174 -9.00 -25.29 -0.60
N VAL A 175 -8.11 -26.22 -0.99
CA VAL A 175 -7.85 -26.56 -2.39
C VAL A 175 -8.95 -27.50 -2.88
N LEU A 176 -9.49 -27.20 -4.05
CA LEU A 176 -10.58 -27.95 -4.66
C LEU A 176 -10.06 -29.01 -5.64
N SER A 177 -10.96 -29.76 -6.26
CA SER A 177 -10.54 -30.72 -7.30
C SER A 177 -9.90 -29.95 -8.48
N PRO A 178 -8.95 -30.61 -9.21
CA PRO A 178 -8.29 -29.96 -10.35
C PRO A 178 -9.26 -29.36 -11.38
N GLU A 179 -10.38 -30.02 -11.63
CA GLU A 179 -11.42 -29.57 -12.55
C GLU A 179 -12.11 -28.30 -12.01
N THR A 180 -12.36 -28.24 -10.70
CA THR A 180 -12.97 -27.06 -10.07
C THR A 180 -12.00 -25.88 -10.04
N GLU A 181 -10.72 -26.11 -9.70
CA GLU A 181 -9.67 -25.08 -9.75
C GLU A 181 -9.52 -24.51 -11.17
N GLN A 182 -9.58 -25.35 -12.18
CA GLN A 182 -9.54 -24.92 -13.58
C GLN A 182 -10.74 -24.02 -13.92
N VAL A 183 -11.95 -24.37 -13.50
CA VAL A 183 -13.15 -23.55 -13.72
C VAL A 183 -13.01 -22.21 -13.02
N LEU A 184 -12.60 -22.19 -11.74
CA LEU A 184 -12.39 -20.94 -11.00
C LEU A 184 -11.31 -20.05 -11.63
N SER A 185 -10.23 -20.64 -12.11
CA SER A 185 -9.19 -19.92 -12.83
C SER A 185 -9.70 -19.26 -14.12
N LEU A 186 -10.51 -19.98 -14.90
CA LEU A 186 -11.14 -19.43 -16.10
C LEU A 186 -12.14 -18.31 -15.81
N MET A 187 -12.77 -18.31 -14.64
CA MET A 187 -13.69 -17.26 -14.19
C MET A 187 -12.96 -16.02 -13.66
N GLY A 188 -11.67 -16.07 -13.38
CA GLY A 188 -10.91 -14.99 -12.74
C GLY A 188 -11.07 -13.63 -13.44
N SER A 189 -10.96 -13.59 -14.78
CA SER A 189 -11.13 -12.35 -15.54
C SER A 189 -12.57 -11.82 -15.52
N ALA A 190 -13.57 -12.70 -15.38
CA ALA A 190 -14.97 -12.29 -15.24
C ALA A 190 -15.23 -11.71 -13.84
N LEU A 191 -14.64 -12.28 -12.81
CA LEU A 191 -14.74 -11.80 -11.43
C LEU A 191 -14.06 -10.42 -11.25
N SER A 192 -12.91 -10.17 -11.89
CA SER A 192 -12.22 -8.87 -11.85
C SER A 192 -12.84 -7.77 -12.74
N SER A 193 -13.87 -8.09 -13.52
CA SER A 193 -14.55 -7.12 -14.41
C SER A 193 -15.23 -5.98 -13.65
N SER A 194 -15.69 -6.22 -12.43
CA SER A 194 -16.34 -5.24 -11.55
C SER A 194 -15.41 -4.08 -11.23
N GLN A 195 -14.18 -4.37 -10.82
CA GLN A 195 -13.14 -3.36 -10.57
C GLN A 195 -12.80 -2.59 -11.86
N SER A 196 -12.58 -3.31 -12.98
CA SER A 196 -12.27 -2.67 -14.27
C SER A 196 -13.39 -1.72 -14.72
N ALA A 197 -14.65 -2.09 -14.54
CA ALA A 197 -15.80 -1.24 -14.87
C ALA A 197 -15.87 0.01 -13.98
N ARG A 198 -15.62 -0.14 -12.68
CA ARG A 198 -15.51 0.99 -11.74
C ARG A 198 -14.40 1.94 -12.14
N ASP A 199 -13.23 1.43 -12.46
CA ASP A 199 -12.07 2.24 -12.81
C ASP A 199 -12.28 2.98 -14.14
N MET A 200 -12.91 2.34 -15.12
CA MET A 200 -13.28 2.98 -16.36
C MET A 200 -14.27 4.11 -16.13
N LEU A 201 -15.35 3.85 -15.36
CA LEU A 201 -16.33 4.86 -15.03
C LEU A 201 -15.71 6.06 -14.30
N ALA A 202 -14.99 5.82 -13.20
CA ALA A 202 -14.47 6.88 -12.34
C ALA A 202 -13.33 7.70 -12.98
N ASN A 203 -12.51 7.09 -13.84
CA ASN A 203 -11.31 7.75 -14.36
C ASN A 203 -11.42 8.19 -15.82
N ALA A 204 -12.39 7.65 -16.60
CA ALA A 204 -12.46 7.91 -18.04
C ALA A 204 -13.83 8.39 -18.53
N GLU A 205 -14.95 7.90 -17.96
CA GLU A 205 -16.28 8.14 -18.54
C GLU A 205 -17.07 9.23 -17.83
N ILE A 206 -16.83 9.48 -16.55
CA ILE A 206 -17.49 10.58 -15.84
C ILE A 206 -17.06 11.91 -16.44
N GLU A 207 -18.04 12.65 -16.98
CA GLU A 207 -17.85 14.06 -17.35
C GLU A 207 -17.82 14.91 -16.08
N TRP A 208 -16.64 15.25 -15.63
CA TRP A 208 -16.44 16.04 -14.42
C TRP A 208 -16.82 17.50 -14.63
N PRO A 209 -17.46 18.15 -13.65
CA PRO A 209 -17.87 19.54 -13.77
C PRO A 209 -16.68 20.49 -13.78
N ARG A 210 -16.90 21.66 -14.40
CA ARG A 210 -16.05 22.83 -14.21
C ARG A 210 -16.75 23.76 -13.23
N ILE A 211 -16.01 24.26 -12.26
CA ILE A 211 -16.51 25.24 -11.28
C ILE A 211 -15.60 26.46 -11.27
N THR A 212 -16.14 27.61 -10.88
CA THR A 212 -15.40 28.86 -10.73
C THR A 212 -15.17 29.10 -9.25
N LEU A 213 -13.92 29.28 -8.84
CA LEU A 213 -13.55 29.58 -7.46
C LEU A 213 -13.75 31.08 -7.15
N SER A 214 -13.64 31.44 -5.87
CA SER A 214 -13.86 32.82 -5.38
C SER A 214 -12.90 33.84 -6.00
N ASP A 215 -11.68 33.42 -6.37
CA ASP A 215 -10.69 34.23 -7.07
C ASP A 215 -10.97 34.42 -8.58
N GLY A 216 -12.03 33.80 -9.09
CA GLY A 216 -12.44 33.83 -10.49
C GLY A 216 -11.74 32.80 -11.39
N SER A 217 -10.88 31.95 -10.85
CA SER A 217 -10.26 30.84 -11.60
C SER A 217 -11.29 29.74 -11.91
N GLU A 218 -11.20 29.16 -13.11
CA GLU A 218 -12.01 28.01 -13.49
C GLU A 218 -11.20 26.72 -13.31
N ILE A 219 -11.70 25.78 -12.54
CA ILE A 219 -11.08 24.47 -12.32
C ILE A 219 -11.89 23.34 -12.94
N HIS A 220 -11.21 22.30 -13.43
CA HIS A 220 -11.82 21.06 -13.87
C HIS A 220 -11.78 20.04 -12.73
N LEU A 221 -12.92 19.73 -12.14
CA LEU A 221 -13.04 18.98 -10.88
C LEU A 221 -12.99 17.45 -11.10
N THR A 222 -11.88 16.96 -11.65
CA THR A 222 -11.56 15.50 -11.71
C THR A 222 -11.20 14.97 -10.32
N ASN A 223 -10.95 13.65 -10.19
CA ASN A 223 -10.41 13.07 -8.95
C ASN A 223 -9.12 13.79 -8.50
N ALA A 224 -8.23 14.13 -9.43
CA ALA A 224 -7.02 14.91 -9.14
C ALA A 224 -7.35 16.37 -8.75
N GLY A 225 -8.29 17.00 -9.47
CA GLY A 225 -8.77 18.35 -9.15
C GLY A 225 -9.40 18.42 -7.76
N TYR A 226 -10.22 17.44 -7.40
CA TYR A 226 -10.76 17.32 -6.04
C TYR A 226 -9.66 17.20 -4.99
N SER A 227 -8.68 16.31 -5.22
CA SER A 227 -7.57 16.12 -4.27
C SER A 227 -6.74 17.39 -4.05
N LEU A 228 -6.60 18.22 -5.10
CA LEU A 228 -5.89 19.50 -5.03
C LEU A 228 -6.70 20.58 -4.27
N HIS A 229 -8.00 20.71 -4.58
CA HIS A 229 -8.81 21.84 -4.11
C HIS A 229 -9.68 21.56 -2.87
N ARG A 230 -9.76 20.31 -2.41
CA ARG A 230 -10.48 19.97 -1.16
C ARG A 230 -9.85 20.57 0.10
N ALA A 231 -8.62 21.03 0.03
CA ALA A 231 -7.90 21.68 1.12
C ALA A 231 -7.70 23.20 0.87
N ASP A 232 -8.44 23.78 -0.08
CA ASP A 232 -8.35 25.20 -0.39
C ASP A 232 -8.48 26.06 0.89
N PRO A 233 -7.70 27.12 1.08
CA PRO A 233 -7.81 28.00 2.24
C PRO A 233 -9.19 28.67 2.36
N ASP A 234 -9.83 29.01 1.23
CA ASP A 234 -11.18 29.59 1.22
C ASP A 234 -12.23 28.50 1.50
N ARG A 235 -13.04 28.71 2.54
CA ARG A 235 -14.06 27.73 2.97
C ARG A 235 -15.19 27.60 1.95
N GLU A 236 -15.63 28.70 1.33
CA GLU A 236 -16.71 28.66 0.34
C GLU A 236 -16.28 27.89 -0.90
N ASP A 237 -15.01 28.01 -1.29
CA ASP A 237 -14.43 27.23 -2.38
C ASP A 237 -14.38 25.72 -2.03
N ARG A 238 -13.98 25.37 -0.80
CA ARG A 238 -14.05 23.97 -0.34
C ARG A 238 -15.46 23.41 -0.39
N ILE A 239 -16.45 24.15 0.09
CA ILE A 239 -17.87 23.74 0.04
C ILE A 239 -18.30 23.52 -1.42
N ALA A 240 -17.99 24.45 -2.32
CA ALA A 240 -18.33 24.34 -3.73
C ALA A 240 -17.68 23.11 -4.39
N VAL A 241 -16.40 22.85 -4.07
CA VAL A 241 -15.65 21.68 -4.53
C VAL A 241 -16.30 20.39 -4.04
N PHE A 242 -16.65 20.30 -2.76
CA PHE A 242 -17.30 19.13 -2.17
C PHE A 242 -18.68 18.88 -2.77
N ASP A 243 -19.50 19.92 -2.86
CA ASP A 243 -20.86 19.83 -3.39
C ASP A 243 -20.87 19.33 -4.83
N ALA A 244 -20.02 19.89 -5.67
CA ALA A 244 -19.95 19.50 -7.07
C ALA A 244 -19.37 18.08 -7.25
N PHE A 245 -18.34 17.72 -6.48
CA PHE A 245 -17.68 16.42 -6.59
C PHE A 245 -18.58 15.27 -6.10
N TRP A 246 -19.09 15.36 -4.88
CA TRP A 246 -19.95 14.31 -4.31
C TRP A 246 -21.30 14.23 -5.00
N GLY A 247 -21.84 15.37 -5.43
CA GLY A 247 -23.05 15.39 -6.28
C GLY A 247 -22.84 14.58 -7.55
N ARG A 248 -21.65 14.68 -8.17
CA ARG A 248 -21.35 13.92 -9.39
C ARG A 248 -21.21 12.42 -9.13
N TYR A 249 -20.58 12.00 -8.01
CA TYR A 249 -20.57 10.59 -7.62
C TYR A 249 -21.99 10.06 -7.34
N LYS A 250 -22.84 10.86 -6.71
CA LYS A 250 -24.23 10.49 -6.42
C LYS A 250 -25.06 10.22 -7.68
N ASP A 251 -24.81 10.93 -8.78
CA ASP A 251 -25.46 10.66 -10.07
C ASP A 251 -25.24 9.22 -10.57
N PHE A 252 -24.13 8.59 -10.16
CA PHE A 252 -23.74 7.24 -10.56
C PHE A 252 -23.85 6.20 -9.44
N GLU A 253 -24.51 6.52 -8.32
CA GLU A 253 -24.66 5.64 -7.15
C GLU A 253 -25.07 4.21 -7.52
N SER A 254 -26.08 4.08 -8.41
CA SER A 254 -26.55 2.75 -8.82
C SER A 254 -25.51 1.97 -9.59
N THR A 255 -24.73 2.62 -10.46
CA THR A 255 -23.69 1.97 -11.26
C THR A 255 -22.52 1.53 -10.38
N PHE A 256 -22.03 2.41 -9.50
CA PHE A 256 -21.00 2.05 -8.52
C PHE A 256 -21.50 0.95 -7.57
N GLY A 257 -22.79 0.99 -7.18
CA GLY A 257 -23.41 -0.05 -6.38
C GLY A 257 -23.40 -1.41 -7.06
N VAL A 258 -23.68 -1.46 -8.37
CA VAL A 258 -23.64 -2.72 -9.14
C VAL A 258 -22.20 -3.26 -9.23
N THR A 259 -21.21 -2.40 -9.46
CA THR A 259 -19.81 -2.85 -9.55
C THR A 259 -19.30 -3.35 -8.21
N LEU A 260 -19.49 -2.62 -7.11
CA LEU A 260 -19.04 -3.08 -5.79
C LEU A 260 -19.81 -4.33 -5.30
N ASN A 261 -21.13 -4.39 -5.56
CA ASN A 261 -21.88 -5.62 -5.26
C ASN A 261 -21.36 -6.82 -6.06
N GLY A 262 -20.95 -6.64 -7.32
CA GLY A 262 -20.36 -7.71 -8.13
C GLY A 262 -19.06 -8.25 -7.51
N GLU A 263 -18.22 -7.37 -6.98
CA GLU A 263 -17.01 -7.74 -6.25
C GLU A 263 -17.33 -8.55 -4.98
N VAL A 264 -18.22 -8.00 -4.11
CA VAL A 264 -18.59 -8.65 -2.85
C VAL A 264 -19.27 -10.00 -3.10
N GLN A 265 -20.12 -10.14 -4.11
CA GLN A 265 -20.73 -11.43 -4.49
C GLN A 265 -19.68 -12.44 -4.95
N GLY A 266 -18.70 -12.00 -5.73
CA GLY A 266 -17.55 -12.82 -6.16
C GLY A 266 -16.76 -13.36 -4.96
N ASN A 267 -16.44 -12.47 -4.02
CA ASN A 267 -15.70 -12.80 -2.80
C ASN A 267 -16.44 -13.83 -1.92
N VAL A 268 -17.74 -13.59 -1.68
CA VAL A 268 -18.58 -14.51 -0.89
C VAL A 268 -18.72 -15.86 -1.60
N ALA A 269 -18.85 -15.87 -2.93
CA ALA A 269 -18.90 -17.11 -3.69
C ALA A 269 -17.58 -17.89 -3.61
N MET A 270 -16.43 -17.21 -3.70
CA MET A 270 -15.11 -17.83 -3.57
C MET A 270 -14.86 -18.38 -2.18
N ALA A 271 -15.17 -17.62 -1.12
CA ALA A 271 -15.07 -18.09 0.26
C ALA A 271 -15.89 -19.37 0.49
N LYS A 272 -17.15 -19.38 0.06
CA LYS A 272 -18.02 -20.57 0.14
C LYS A 272 -17.52 -21.76 -0.70
N ALA A 273 -17.08 -21.51 -1.94
CA ALA A 273 -16.55 -22.56 -2.80
C ALA A 273 -15.32 -23.23 -2.18
N ARG A 274 -14.44 -22.44 -1.54
CA ARG A 274 -13.23 -22.89 -0.86
C ARG A 274 -13.46 -23.36 0.58
N LYS A 275 -14.71 -23.40 1.05
CA LYS A 275 -15.12 -23.91 2.36
C LYS A 275 -14.59 -23.10 3.54
N TYR A 276 -14.45 -21.80 3.38
CA TYR A 276 -14.26 -20.89 4.52
C TYR A 276 -15.60 -20.54 5.17
N ASP A 277 -15.59 -20.28 6.46
CA ASP A 277 -16.79 -19.97 7.24
C ASP A 277 -17.41 -18.63 6.80
N ASN A 278 -16.55 -17.66 6.45
CA ASN A 278 -16.94 -16.32 5.99
C ASN A 278 -15.85 -15.72 5.08
N THR A 279 -16.14 -14.56 4.50
CA THR A 279 -15.25 -13.88 3.56
C THR A 279 -14.03 -13.29 4.27
N LEU A 280 -14.19 -12.78 5.50
CA LEU A 280 -13.07 -12.26 6.29
C LEU A 280 -12.03 -13.33 6.53
N GLN A 281 -12.43 -14.53 7.00
CA GLN A 281 -11.53 -15.67 7.19
C GLN A 281 -10.79 -16.04 5.89
N TYR A 282 -11.50 -16.04 4.75
CA TYR A 282 -10.91 -16.32 3.46
C TYR A 282 -9.73 -15.40 3.14
N PHE A 283 -9.90 -14.08 3.28
CA PHE A 283 -8.85 -13.12 2.95
C PHE A 283 -7.71 -13.07 3.99
N LEU A 284 -8.00 -13.29 5.27
CA LEU A 284 -6.99 -13.32 6.32
C LEU A 284 -6.16 -14.61 6.31
N SER A 285 -6.69 -15.69 5.71
CA SER A 285 -6.05 -17.02 5.74
C SER A 285 -4.71 -17.07 5.01
N GLY A 286 -4.45 -16.21 4.03
CA GLY A 286 -3.19 -16.16 3.30
C GLY A 286 -1.98 -16.04 4.23
N ASP A 287 -2.04 -15.09 5.13
CA ASP A 287 -1.02 -14.78 6.14
C ASP A 287 -1.34 -15.41 7.51
N ASN A 288 -2.33 -16.29 7.58
CA ASN A 288 -2.78 -16.95 8.82
C ASN A 288 -3.14 -15.95 9.93
N ILE A 289 -3.77 -14.82 9.59
CA ILE A 289 -4.18 -13.80 10.56
C ILE A 289 -5.52 -14.21 11.18
N PRO A 290 -5.64 -14.28 12.51
CA PRO A 290 -6.90 -14.56 13.19
C PRO A 290 -7.93 -13.43 12.96
N GLU A 291 -9.21 -13.79 12.80
CA GLU A 291 -10.30 -12.79 12.69
C GLU A 291 -10.36 -11.84 13.89
N ASP A 292 -9.94 -12.29 15.07
CA ASP A 292 -9.93 -11.47 16.29
C ASP A 292 -9.05 -10.23 16.15
N VAL A 293 -8.01 -10.24 15.32
CA VAL A 293 -7.20 -9.04 15.00
C VAL A 293 -8.08 -7.96 14.39
N TYR A 294 -8.85 -8.32 13.36
CA TYR A 294 -9.73 -7.38 12.66
C TYR A 294 -10.90 -6.94 13.56
N ARG A 295 -11.55 -7.87 14.23
CA ARG A 295 -12.72 -7.60 15.06
C ARG A 295 -12.38 -6.77 16.29
N THR A 296 -11.23 -7.02 16.93
CA THR A 296 -10.74 -6.23 18.06
C THR A 296 -10.38 -4.82 17.65
N LEU A 297 -9.72 -4.65 16.49
CA LEU A 297 -9.43 -3.33 15.92
C LEU A 297 -10.71 -2.48 15.80
N VAL A 298 -11.74 -3.00 15.13
CA VAL A 298 -13.02 -2.29 14.96
C VAL A 298 -13.69 -2.02 16.30
N LYS A 299 -13.72 -3.01 17.19
CA LYS A 299 -14.35 -2.89 18.50
C LYS A 299 -13.69 -1.82 19.37
N VAL A 300 -12.37 -1.86 19.54
CA VAL A 300 -11.64 -0.91 20.39
C VAL A 300 -11.78 0.52 19.86
N THR A 301 -11.70 0.69 18.55
CA THR A 301 -11.88 2.01 17.93
C THR A 301 -13.28 2.57 18.20
N ASN A 302 -14.33 1.75 18.08
CA ASN A 302 -15.70 2.18 18.39
C ASN A 302 -15.90 2.45 19.89
N ASP A 303 -15.32 1.64 20.77
CA ASP A 303 -15.38 1.87 22.23
C ASP A 303 -14.68 3.21 22.63
N ARG A 304 -13.69 3.67 21.87
CA ARG A 304 -12.88 4.87 22.10
C ARG A 304 -13.18 6.01 21.09
N ILE A 305 -14.28 5.94 20.34
CA ILE A 305 -14.60 6.90 19.27
C ILE A 305 -14.67 8.37 19.75
N GLY A 306 -14.95 8.59 21.03
CA GLY A 306 -14.94 9.91 21.66
C GLY A 306 -13.63 10.68 21.53
N VAL A 307 -12.50 9.98 21.35
CA VAL A 307 -11.18 10.60 21.12
C VAL A 307 -11.17 11.29 19.75
N LEU A 308 -11.70 10.63 18.71
CA LEU A 308 -11.86 11.25 17.39
C LEU A 308 -12.83 12.44 17.42
N HIS A 309 -13.91 12.35 18.22
CA HIS A 309 -14.84 13.48 18.40
C HIS A 309 -14.14 14.68 19.09
N ARG A 310 -13.26 14.42 20.07
CA ARG A 310 -12.43 15.47 20.70
C ARG A 310 -11.51 16.12 19.67
N TYR A 311 -10.85 15.31 18.82
CA TYR A 311 -10.01 15.84 17.75
C TYR A 311 -10.79 16.78 16.82
N PHE A 312 -12.00 16.44 16.39
CA PHE A 312 -12.79 17.32 15.53
C PHE A 312 -13.16 18.63 16.21
N LYS A 313 -13.48 18.61 17.53
CA LYS A 313 -13.70 19.84 18.31
C LYS A 313 -12.43 20.69 18.41
N LEU A 314 -11.27 20.07 18.60
CA LEU A 314 -9.98 20.77 18.61
C LEU A 314 -9.68 21.35 17.23
N ARG A 315 -9.93 20.62 16.15
CA ARG A 315 -9.79 21.08 14.79
C ARG A 315 -10.65 22.30 14.50
N ALA A 316 -11.93 22.27 14.88
CA ALA A 316 -12.84 23.42 14.76
C ALA A 316 -12.27 24.67 15.46
N ARG A 317 -11.74 24.50 16.70
CA ARG A 317 -11.06 25.55 17.44
C ARG A 317 -9.81 26.10 16.74
N MET A 318 -8.98 25.23 16.15
CA MET A 318 -7.75 25.63 15.45
C MET A 318 -8.03 26.37 14.15
N LEU A 319 -9.12 26.00 13.46
CA LEU A 319 -9.55 26.63 12.21
C LEU A 319 -10.48 27.84 12.44
N ASP A 320 -10.83 28.16 13.69
CA ASP A 320 -11.78 29.22 14.07
C ASP A 320 -13.15 29.06 13.38
N ILE A 321 -13.68 27.84 13.40
CA ILE A 321 -14.96 27.43 12.78
C ILE A 321 -15.92 26.95 13.86
N ASP A 322 -17.12 27.54 13.94
CA ASP A 322 -18.16 27.15 14.91
C ASP A 322 -18.96 25.93 14.44
N ASP A 323 -19.16 25.75 13.12
CA ASP A 323 -19.97 24.74 12.47
C ASP A 323 -19.11 23.86 11.54
N LEU A 324 -18.36 22.92 12.13
CA LEU A 324 -17.47 22.05 11.37
C LEU A 324 -18.26 21.11 10.44
N GLY A 325 -17.96 21.19 9.13
CA GLY A 325 -18.49 20.29 8.10
C GLY A 325 -17.46 19.30 7.59
N TYR A 326 -17.89 18.29 6.85
CA TYR A 326 -16.98 17.26 6.30
C TYR A 326 -15.94 17.86 5.33
N HIS A 327 -16.24 18.96 4.67
CA HIS A 327 -15.32 19.72 3.82
C HIS A 327 -14.21 20.43 4.59
N ASP A 328 -14.27 20.49 5.92
CA ASP A 328 -13.26 21.15 6.76
C ASP A 328 -12.22 20.17 7.32
N ILE A 329 -12.24 18.88 6.93
CA ILE A 329 -11.30 17.87 7.44
C ILE A 329 -9.93 17.86 6.72
N TYR A 330 -9.77 18.58 5.61
CA TYR A 330 -8.55 18.51 4.80
C TYR A 330 -7.63 19.75 4.87
N PRO A 331 -8.09 20.98 5.17
CA PRO A 331 -7.19 22.12 5.32
C PRO A 331 -6.11 21.86 6.35
N ASN A 332 -4.91 22.41 6.11
CA ASN A 332 -3.83 22.35 7.09
C ASN A 332 -4.26 23.00 8.40
N LEU A 333 -3.89 22.39 9.53
CA LEU A 333 -4.17 22.96 10.86
C LEU A 333 -3.25 24.14 11.18
N VAL A 334 -2.03 24.13 10.62
CA VAL A 334 -1.02 25.17 10.82
C VAL A 334 -0.29 25.38 9.49
N GLU A 335 -0.23 26.62 9.04
CA GLU A 335 0.60 27.04 7.91
C GLU A 335 2.06 27.23 8.35
N THR A 336 3.01 26.86 7.48
CA THR A 336 4.44 27.02 7.76
C THR A 336 5.25 27.25 6.48
N ASP A 337 6.34 27.99 6.60
CA ASP A 337 7.34 28.18 5.55
C ASP A 337 8.55 27.23 5.71
N LEU A 338 8.45 26.21 6.60
CA LEU A 338 9.51 25.24 6.81
C LEU A 338 9.79 24.43 5.54
N THR A 339 11.07 24.23 5.26
CA THR A 339 11.53 23.40 4.15
C THR A 339 12.37 22.24 4.65
N PHE A 340 12.33 21.14 3.95
CA PHE A 340 12.96 19.88 4.31
C PHE A 340 13.79 19.33 3.15
N PRO A 341 14.94 19.98 2.79
CA PRO A 341 15.83 19.47 1.77
C PRO A 341 16.30 18.05 2.09
N ILE A 342 16.56 17.23 1.08
CA ILE A 342 16.84 15.81 1.24
C ILE A 342 18.04 15.53 2.16
N ASP A 343 19.09 16.34 2.10
CA ASP A 343 20.30 16.14 2.93
C ASP A 343 20.03 16.48 4.40
N GLU A 344 19.25 17.55 4.69
CA GLU A 344 18.81 17.88 6.04
C GLU A 344 17.84 16.81 6.57
N THR A 345 16.92 16.34 5.73
CA THR A 345 16.01 15.22 6.06
C THR A 345 16.78 13.97 6.46
N ARG A 346 17.85 13.62 5.74
CA ARG A 346 18.73 12.51 6.08
C ARG A 346 19.38 12.70 7.45
N ASP A 347 19.88 13.89 7.74
CA ASP A 347 20.55 14.20 9.01
C ASP A 347 19.55 14.12 10.20
N HIS A 348 18.33 14.65 10.05
CA HIS A 348 17.26 14.50 11.05
C HIS A 348 16.87 13.03 11.24
N MET A 349 16.74 12.28 10.14
CA MET A 349 16.46 10.84 10.22
C MET A 349 17.58 10.10 10.97
N LEU A 350 18.86 10.37 10.64
CA LEU A 350 20.00 9.76 11.34
C LEU A 350 19.97 10.08 12.85
N ALA A 351 19.65 11.32 13.22
CA ALA A 351 19.55 11.71 14.61
C ALA A 351 18.40 10.96 15.33
N SER A 352 17.24 10.83 14.70
CA SER A 352 16.10 10.10 15.26
C SER A 352 16.36 8.61 15.46
N LEU A 353 17.20 8.00 14.60
CA LEU A 353 17.53 6.58 14.66
C LEU A 353 18.55 6.21 15.75
N ARG A 354 19.18 7.19 16.43
CA ARG A 354 20.11 6.92 17.55
C ARG A 354 19.44 6.23 18.72
N LEU A 355 18.12 6.35 18.86
CA LEU A 355 17.34 5.56 19.82
C LEU A 355 17.50 4.06 19.59
N LEU A 356 17.69 3.63 18.34
CA LEU A 356 17.90 2.22 17.97
C LEU A 356 19.34 1.73 18.15
N GLY A 357 20.21 2.55 18.74
CA GLY A 357 21.63 2.24 18.98
C GLY A 357 22.55 2.69 17.85
N GLU A 358 23.82 2.93 18.20
CA GLU A 358 24.83 3.46 17.26
C GLU A 358 25.10 2.50 16.08
N GLU A 359 25.03 1.18 16.29
CA GLU A 359 25.26 0.20 15.21
C GLU A 359 24.20 0.34 14.11
N PHE A 360 22.91 0.48 14.49
CA PHE A 360 21.81 0.69 13.56
C PHE A 360 21.94 2.04 12.85
N ALA A 361 22.22 3.11 13.59
CA ALA A 361 22.41 4.46 13.06
C ALA A 361 23.59 4.52 12.07
N ASP A 362 24.72 3.90 12.39
CA ASP A 362 25.88 3.82 11.49
C ASP A 362 25.59 3.01 10.22
N LYS A 363 24.79 1.93 10.33
CA LYS A 363 24.35 1.13 9.19
C LYS A 363 23.48 1.96 8.25
N PHE A 364 22.51 2.70 8.79
CA PHE A 364 21.70 3.64 8.03
C PHE A 364 22.55 4.75 7.40
N ALA A 365 23.48 5.36 8.14
CA ALA A 365 24.35 6.42 7.65
C ALA A 365 25.16 5.98 6.42
N ARG A 366 25.71 4.76 6.43
CA ARG A 366 26.40 4.20 5.27
C ARG A 366 25.44 3.96 4.10
N ALA A 367 24.33 3.27 4.34
CA ALA A 367 23.36 2.94 3.31
C ALA A 367 22.75 4.19 2.64
N SER A 368 22.43 5.22 3.42
CA SER A 368 21.84 6.46 2.91
C SER A 368 22.84 7.40 2.21
N ALA A 369 24.15 7.18 2.40
CA ALA A 369 25.20 7.88 1.67
C ALA A 369 25.48 7.24 0.30
N ASP A 370 25.11 5.98 0.12
CA ASP A 370 25.25 5.27 -1.14
C ASP A 370 24.07 5.60 -2.09
N ARG A 371 24.25 5.30 -3.37
CA ARG A 371 23.28 5.62 -4.43
C ARG A 371 22.16 4.57 -4.52
N TRP A 372 21.43 4.36 -3.39
CA TRP A 372 20.29 3.43 -3.32
C TRP A 372 18.96 4.09 -3.69
N MET A 373 18.94 5.44 -3.82
CA MET A 373 17.73 6.22 -4.03
C MET A 373 17.68 6.88 -5.40
N HIS A 374 16.46 7.00 -5.93
CA HIS A 374 16.12 7.90 -7.02
C HIS A 374 15.17 8.98 -6.46
N VAL A 375 15.71 10.17 -6.16
CA VAL A 375 15.14 11.11 -5.20
C VAL A 375 14.06 12.00 -5.80
N TYR A 376 14.40 12.78 -6.83
CA TYR A 376 13.54 13.89 -7.27
C TYR A 376 12.53 13.48 -8.36
N PRO A 377 11.39 14.21 -8.47
CA PRO A 377 10.44 14.00 -9.56
C PRO A 377 11.07 14.33 -10.92
N GLN A 378 10.72 13.55 -11.93
CA GLN A 378 11.17 13.73 -13.31
C GLN A 378 10.03 13.43 -14.28
N ALA A 379 10.09 14.00 -15.49
CA ALA A 379 9.12 13.71 -16.53
C ALA A 379 9.14 12.21 -16.89
N GLY A 380 7.97 11.58 -16.88
CA GLY A 380 7.80 10.15 -17.15
C GLY A 380 8.13 9.21 -15.99
N LYS A 381 8.69 9.70 -14.88
CA LYS A 381 8.92 8.90 -13.68
C LYS A 381 7.60 8.46 -13.03
N ARG A 382 7.57 7.25 -12.49
CA ARG A 382 6.44 6.75 -11.71
C ARG A 382 6.17 7.68 -10.50
N SER A 383 4.90 8.02 -10.30
CA SER A 383 4.44 8.78 -9.13
C SER A 383 4.46 7.96 -7.85
N GLY A 384 4.40 8.63 -6.71
CA GLY A 384 4.46 8.03 -5.37
C GLY A 384 5.88 7.71 -4.94
N ALA A 385 6.01 6.86 -3.92
CA ALA A 385 7.28 6.35 -3.42
C ALA A 385 7.17 4.83 -3.19
N TYR A 386 8.31 4.15 -3.13
CA TYR A 386 8.38 2.74 -2.74
C TYR A 386 9.81 2.30 -2.46
N MET A 387 9.96 1.29 -1.63
CA MET A 387 11.16 0.47 -1.50
C MET A 387 11.03 -0.80 -2.35
N SER A 388 12.11 -1.17 -3.04
CA SER A 388 12.22 -2.38 -3.87
C SER A 388 13.36 -3.27 -3.34
N GLY A 389 13.02 -4.29 -2.56
CA GLY A 389 13.97 -5.17 -1.87
C GLY A 389 13.87 -6.65 -2.24
N ALA A 390 13.27 -7.00 -3.41
CA ALA A 390 13.07 -8.39 -3.80
C ALA A 390 14.37 -9.13 -4.19
N ALA A 391 15.43 -8.40 -4.61
CA ALA A 391 16.73 -8.98 -4.90
C ALA A 391 17.49 -9.25 -3.58
N TYR A 392 17.64 -10.52 -3.20
CA TYR A 392 18.17 -10.90 -1.89
C TYR A 392 19.67 -10.59 -1.70
N ASP A 393 20.48 -10.82 -2.72
CA ASP A 393 21.96 -10.68 -2.64
C ASP A 393 22.44 -9.24 -2.92
N VAL A 394 21.51 -8.29 -3.08
CA VAL A 394 21.82 -6.89 -3.39
C VAL A 394 21.02 -6.00 -2.44
N HIS A 395 21.49 -4.79 -2.22
CA HIS A 395 20.80 -3.79 -1.40
C HIS A 395 19.42 -3.43 -1.97
N PRO A 396 18.48 -3.00 -1.12
CA PRO A 396 17.21 -2.45 -1.60
C PRO A 396 17.41 -1.14 -2.37
N LEU A 397 16.44 -0.82 -3.24
CA LEU A 397 16.36 0.46 -3.95
C LEU A 397 15.13 1.24 -3.47
N ILE A 398 15.26 2.56 -3.42
CA ILE A 398 14.16 3.45 -3.01
C ILE A 398 13.85 4.43 -4.15
N LEU A 399 12.58 4.51 -4.56
CA LEU A 399 12.09 5.56 -5.43
C LEU A 399 11.31 6.57 -4.61
N LEU A 400 11.69 7.85 -4.73
CA LEU A 400 11.01 8.99 -4.13
C LEU A 400 10.57 9.99 -5.20
N ASN A 401 9.71 10.93 -4.85
CA ASN A 401 9.41 12.14 -5.59
C ASN A 401 9.45 13.31 -4.59
N HIS A 402 10.63 13.51 -4.00
CA HIS A 402 10.86 14.48 -2.91
C HIS A 402 10.63 15.93 -3.36
N GLN A 403 9.95 16.73 -2.54
CA GLN A 403 9.56 18.13 -2.83
C GLN A 403 9.86 19.09 -1.69
N ASP A 404 10.83 18.79 -0.86
CA ASP A 404 11.28 19.59 0.29
C ASP A 404 10.15 19.98 1.28
N THR A 405 9.08 19.19 1.35
CA THR A 405 7.99 19.31 2.33
C THR A 405 8.17 18.32 3.48
N TYR A 406 7.55 18.57 4.63
CA TYR A 406 7.55 17.61 5.74
C TYR A 406 6.92 16.28 5.36
N GLY A 407 5.87 16.29 4.53
CA GLY A 407 5.29 15.06 3.98
C GLY A 407 6.29 14.25 3.17
N SER A 408 7.19 14.91 2.41
CA SER A 408 8.28 14.22 1.71
C SER A 408 9.35 13.69 2.67
N ALA A 409 9.63 14.39 3.77
CA ALA A 409 10.53 13.91 4.82
C ALA A 409 9.96 12.68 5.56
N SER A 410 8.66 12.69 5.87
CA SER A 410 7.95 11.53 6.42
C SER A 410 7.99 10.32 5.47
N THR A 411 7.74 10.56 4.16
CA THR A 411 7.87 9.52 3.12
C THR A 411 9.29 8.96 3.03
N TYR A 412 10.31 9.81 3.15
CA TYR A 412 11.71 9.38 3.21
C TYR A 412 11.95 8.43 4.39
N ALA A 413 11.47 8.79 5.59
CA ALA A 413 11.59 7.96 6.78
C ALA A 413 10.86 6.61 6.61
N HIS A 414 9.69 6.62 6.00
CA HIS A 414 8.90 5.44 5.67
C HIS A 414 9.66 4.46 4.78
N GLU A 415 10.13 4.91 3.63
CA GLU A 415 10.81 4.05 2.66
C GLU A 415 12.15 3.52 3.20
N TRP A 416 12.89 4.35 3.96
CA TRP A 416 14.07 3.87 4.69
C TRP A 416 13.73 2.92 5.83
N GLY A 417 12.55 3.02 6.42
CA GLY A 417 12.03 2.04 7.36
C GLY A 417 11.93 0.65 6.73
N HIS A 418 11.32 0.57 5.55
CA HIS A 418 11.28 -0.67 4.75
C HIS A 418 12.68 -1.16 4.34
N ALA A 419 13.54 -0.24 3.88
CA ALA A 419 14.88 -0.59 3.42
C ALA A 419 15.74 -1.18 4.55
N MET A 420 15.75 -0.55 5.72
CA MET A 420 16.51 -1.05 6.88
C MET A 420 15.93 -2.36 7.44
N HIS A 421 14.59 -2.53 7.42
CA HIS A 421 13.96 -3.82 7.73
C HIS A 421 14.47 -4.91 6.78
N LYS A 422 14.50 -4.62 5.46
CA LYS A 422 14.99 -5.58 4.46
C LYS A 422 16.47 -5.91 4.63
N VAL A 423 17.31 -4.93 4.92
CA VAL A 423 18.74 -5.13 5.20
C VAL A 423 18.93 -6.06 6.39
N LEU A 424 18.27 -5.79 7.53
CA LEU A 424 18.38 -6.63 8.72
C LEU A 424 17.85 -8.04 8.47
N THR A 425 16.72 -8.15 7.76
CA THR A 425 16.17 -9.46 7.39
C THR A 425 17.15 -10.27 6.55
N ASN A 426 17.73 -9.69 5.47
CA ASN A 426 18.62 -10.41 4.57
C ASN A 426 19.96 -10.80 5.24
N GLU A 427 20.41 -10.04 6.25
CA GLU A 427 21.59 -10.38 7.04
C GLU A 427 21.36 -11.56 8.00
N ASN A 428 20.12 -11.80 8.43
CA ASN A 428 19.80 -12.76 9.49
C ASN A 428 18.97 -13.97 9.02
N GLN A 429 18.29 -13.88 7.87
CA GLN A 429 17.45 -14.95 7.36
C GLN A 429 17.97 -15.47 6.01
N PRO A 430 17.84 -16.78 5.72
CA PRO A 430 18.07 -17.29 4.37
C PRO A 430 17.01 -16.74 3.40
N PHE A 431 17.28 -16.82 2.10
CA PHE A 431 16.37 -16.31 1.07
C PHE A 431 14.93 -16.81 1.23
N GLU A 432 14.73 -18.05 1.59
CA GLU A 432 13.43 -18.70 1.77
C GLU A 432 12.57 -18.02 2.85
N LEU A 433 13.22 -17.42 3.85
CA LEU A 433 12.60 -16.76 4.99
C LEU A 433 12.79 -15.22 4.97
N SER A 434 13.32 -14.67 3.88
CA SER A 434 13.62 -13.23 3.78
C SER A 434 12.45 -12.39 3.27
N ASN A 435 11.32 -13.00 2.93
CA ASN A 435 10.13 -12.29 2.48
C ASN A 435 9.16 -12.14 3.66
N PHE A 436 8.91 -10.92 4.06
CA PHE A 436 7.97 -10.58 5.13
C PHE A 436 6.62 -10.11 4.55
N SER A 437 5.55 -10.19 5.35
CA SER A 437 4.22 -9.73 4.92
C SER A 437 4.10 -8.21 5.01
N ILE A 438 3.13 -7.64 4.29
CA ILE A 438 2.76 -6.22 4.41
C ILE A 438 2.37 -5.92 5.87
N PHE A 439 1.71 -6.85 6.54
CA PHE A 439 1.26 -6.71 7.92
C PHE A 439 2.40 -6.35 8.90
N THR A 440 3.62 -6.86 8.68
CA THR A 440 4.79 -6.57 9.52
C THR A 440 5.65 -5.42 8.99
N THR A 441 5.84 -5.32 7.68
CA THR A 441 6.78 -4.33 7.12
C THR A 441 6.30 -2.90 7.26
N GLU A 442 4.99 -2.65 7.22
CA GLU A 442 4.43 -1.33 7.44
C GLU A 442 4.61 -0.85 8.90
N ILE A 443 4.58 -1.78 9.88
CA ILE A 443 4.91 -1.46 11.28
C ILE A 443 6.35 -0.91 11.36
N ALA A 444 7.29 -1.55 10.67
CA ALA A 444 8.68 -1.12 10.63
C ALA A 444 8.84 0.27 10.00
N ALA A 445 8.12 0.55 8.91
CA ALA A 445 8.18 1.83 8.21
C ALA A 445 7.57 2.97 9.04
N ILE A 446 6.34 2.79 9.54
CA ILE A 446 5.63 3.82 10.32
C ILE A 446 6.34 4.10 11.66
N ALA A 447 6.99 3.11 12.26
CA ALA A 447 7.79 3.37 13.47
C ALA A 447 8.91 4.39 13.20
N LYS A 448 9.53 4.40 12.02
CA LYS A 448 10.54 5.40 11.64
C LYS A 448 9.93 6.78 11.39
N GLU A 449 8.74 6.85 10.83
CA GLU A 449 8.01 8.11 10.72
C GLU A 449 7.73 8.72 12.11
N ILE A 450 7.29 7.89 13.06
CA ILE A 450 7.02 8.33 14.44
C ILE A 450 8.31 8.80 15.11
N LEU A 451 9.43 8.07 14.96
CA LEU A 451 10.73 8.48 15.52
C LEU A 451 11.23 9.80 14.93
N LEU A 452 11.11 9.98 13.59
CA LEU A 452 11.45 11.25 12.95
C LEU A 452 10.58 12.38 13.50
N GLN A 453 9.27 12.18 13.62
CA GLN A 453 8.33 13.17 14.12
C GLN A 453 8.66 13.59 15.55
N GLU A 454 8.96 12.65 16.44
CA GLU A 454 9.35 12.95 17.82
C GLU A 454 10.65 13.75 17.88
N HIS A 455 11.65 13.37 17.06
CA HIS A 455 12.88 14.15 16.93
C HIS A 455 12.60 15.58 16.48
N MET A 456 11.73 15.78 15.47
CA MET A 456 11.37 17.12 14.99
C MET A 456 10.61 17.93 16.05
N LEU A 457 9.79 17.30 16.87
CA LEU A 457 9.12 17.93 18.01
C LEU A 457 10.13 18.40 19.08
N ASP A 458 11.17 17.61 19.34
CA ASP A 458 12.21 17.95 20.31
C ASP A 458 13.10 19.10 19.80
N GLU A 459 13.34 19.19 18.49
CA GLU A 459 14.15 20.22 17.85
C GLU A 459 13.36 21.52 17.54
N ALA A 460 12.03 21.53 17.71
CA ALA A 460 11.17 22.67 17.37
C ALA A 460 11.59 23.95 18.12
N GLN A 461 11.85 25.03 17.35
CA GLN A 461 12.39 26.29 17.87
C GLN A 461 11.29 27.29 18.31
N SER A 462 10.02 27.00 17.99
CA SER A 462 8.89 27.87 18.31
C SER A 462 7.63 27.05 18.61
N GLU A 463 6.65 27.68 19.29
CA GLU A 463 5.34 27.06 19.49
C GLU A 463 4.59 26.82 18.15
N ASP A 464 4.85 27.63 17.11
CA ASP A 464 4.22 27.42 15.80
C ASP A 464 4.79 26.20 15.08
N GLU A 465 6.12 26.01 15.11
CA GLU A 465 6.75 24.79 14.61
C GLU A 465 6.25 23.55 15.37
N ARG A 466 6.16 23.67 16.70
CA ARG A 466 5.66 22.58 17.53
C ARG A 466 4.21 22.24 17.19
N LEU A 467 3.33 23.24 17.04
CA LEU A 467 1.95 23.04 16.61
C LEU A 467 1.85 22.42 15.21
N PHE A 468 2.77 22.77 14.30
CA PHE A 468 2.82 22.17 12.98
C PHE A 468 3.09 20.66 13.04
N TYR A 469 4.11 20.21 13.78
CA TYR A 469 4.41 18.78 13.91
C TYR A 469 3.33 18.02 14.68
N LEU A 470 2.78 18.61 15.75
CA LEU A 470 1.66 18.03 16.48
C LEU A 470 0.41 17.89 15.60
N GLY A 471 0.10 18.92 14.80
CA GLY A 471 -1.00 18.89 13.84
C GLY A 471 -0.83 17.79 12.79
N TYR A 472 0.40 17.61 12.28
CA TYR A 472 0.72 16.53 11.34
C TYR A 472 0.50 15.14 11.98
N ALA A 473 0.91 14.95 13.25
CA ALA A 473 0.65 13.73 14.00
C ALA A 473 -0.84 13.40 14.10
N LEU A 474 -1.67 14.40 14.43
CA LEU A 474 -3.12 14.22 14.50
C LEU A 474 -3.71 13.78 13.15
N GLU A 475 -3.28 14.43 12.05
CA GLU A 475 -3.75 14.10 10.72
C GLU A 475 -3.33 12.69 10.29
N GLN A 476 -2.11 12.25 10.64
CA GLN A 476 -1.64 10.91 10.38
C GLN A 476 -2.49 9.87 11.15
N MET A 477 -2.73 10.08 12.45
CA MET A 477 -3.57 9.17 13.24
C MET A 477 -5.02 9.16 12.77
N ARG A 478 -5.60 10.32 12.42
CA ARG A 478 -6.94 10.40 11.83
C ARG A 478 -7.02 9.64 10.50
N GLY A 479 -6.06 9.88 9.60
CA GLY A 479 -6.08 9.36 8.22
C GLY A 479 -5.68 7.90 8.12
N THR A 480 -4.65 7.48 8.87
CA THR A 480 -4.06 6.14 8.78
C THR A 480 -4.67 5.17 9.80
N TYR A 481 -5.23 5.66 10.91
CA TYR A 481 -5.92 4.80 11.88
C TYR A 481 -7.44 4.93 11.76
N PHE A 482 -8.04 6.01 12.26
CA PHE A 482 -9.51 6.10 12.41
C PHE A 482 -10.26 5.98 11.08
N ARG A 483 -9.80 6.66 10.03
CA ARG A 483 -10.42 6.59 8.70
C ARG A 483 -10.33 5.17 8.11
N GLN A 484 -9.22 4.49 8.30
CA GLN A 484 -9.05 3.14 7.76
C GLN A 484 -9.88 2.11 8.55
N VAL A 485 -10.04 2.29 9.86
CA VAL A 485 -10.97 1.45 10.64
C VAL A 485 -12.42 1.68 10.22
N MET A 486 -12.81 2.92 9.96
CA MET A 486 -14.13 3.25 9.42
C MET A 486 -14.39 2.53 8.09
N PHE A 487 -13.41 2.51 7.19
CA PHE A 487 -13.49 1.78 5.93
C PHE A 487 -13.54 0.26 6.15
N SER A 488 -12.74 -0.26 7.07
CA SER A 488 -12.75 -1.68 7.44
C SER A 488 -14.12 -2.11 7.96
N GLU A 489 -14.73 -1.31 8.81
CA GLU A 489 -16.07 -1.60 9.33
C GLU A 489 -17.13 -1.61 8.22
N PHE A 490 -17.07 -0.67 7.28
CA PHE A 490 -17.95 -0.67 6.12
C PHE A 490 -17.73 -1.91 5.24
N GLU A 491 -16.48 -2.24 4.94
CA GLU A 491 -16.12 -3.40 4.13
C GLU A 491 -16.64 -4.71 4.74
N LEU A 492 -16.46 -4.89 6.04
CA LEU A 492 -17.02 -6.03 6.77
C LEU A 492 -18.55 -6.06 6.69
N ALA A 493 -19.20 -4.91 6.92
CA ALA A 493 -20.65 -4.82 6.93
C ALA A 493 -21.27 -5.20 5.57
N ILE A 494 -20.71 -4.75 4.46
CA ILE A 494 -21.24 -5.07 3.11
C ILE A 494 -21.04 -6.55 2.74
N HIS A 495 -19.93 -7.17 3.17
CA HIS A 495 -19.73 -8.61 2.99
C HIS A 495 -20.72 -9.42 3.83
N GLU A 496 -20.90 -9.07 5.10
CA GLU A 496 -21.87 -9.72 5.98
C GLU A 496 -23.33 -9.56 5.51
N GLU A 497 -23.70 -8.45 4.86
CA GLU A 497 -25.04 -8.31 4.23
C GLU A 497 -25.27 -9.41 3.17
N VAL A 498 -24.28 -9.61 2.29
CA VAL A 498 -24.36 -10.62 1.22
C VAL A 498 -24.30 -12.04 1.77
N GLU A 499 -23.45 -12.30 2.76
CA GLU A 499 -23.37 -13.62 3.44
C GLU A 499 -24.68 -14.04 4.08
N LYS A 500 -25.41 -13.06 4.65
CA LYS A 500 -26.75 -13.24 5.24
C LYS A 500 -27.85 -13.35 4.17
N GLY A 501 -27.50 -13.29 2.88
CA GLY A 501 -28.44 -13.38 1.75
C GLY A 501 -29.28 -12.12 1.52
N ARG A 502 -28.85 -10.96 2.04
CA ARG A 502 -29.52 -9.68 1.84
C ARG A 502 -29.06 -9.01 0.55
N ALA A 503 -29.95 -8.21 -0.05
CA ALA A 503 -29.63 -7.48 -1.28
C ALA A 503 -28.73 -6.27 -0.96
N LEU A 504 -27.61 -6.15 -1.68
CA LEU A 504 -26.68 -5.05 -1.55
C LEU A 504 -26.78 -4.13 -2.77
N THR A 505 -27.59 -3.07 -2.65
CA THR A 505 -27.75 -2.02 -3.68
C THR A 505 -26.88 -0.81 -3.37
N GLY A 506 -26.65 0.09 -4.34
CA GLY A 506 -25.96 1.36 -4.09
C GLY A 506 -26.58 2.17 -2.95
N ALA A 507 -27.92 2.29 -2.94
CA ALA A 507 -28.66 2.95 -1.86
C ALA A 507 -28.44 2.27 -0.49
N ARG A 508 -28.38 0.93 -0.43
CA ARG A 508 -28.09 0.21 0.81
C ARG A 508 -26.66 0.44 1.27
N MET A 509 -25.70 0.48 0.36
CA MET A 509 -24.30 0.83 0.67
C MET A 509 -24.20 2.25 1.23
N THR A 510 -24.89 3.22 0.61
CA THR A 510 -24.93 4.60 1.08
C THR A 510 -25.57 4.71 2.48
N GLU A 511 -26.61 3.92 2.78
CA GLU A 511 -27.21 3.86 4.11
C GLU A 511 -26.22 3.31 5.14
N ILE A 512 -25.59 2.15 4.88
CA ILE A 512 -24.60 1.52 5.79
C ILE A 512 -23.41 2.47 5.99
N TYR A 513 -22.86 3.02 4.91
CA TYR A 513 -21.73 3.95 5.00
C TYR A 513 -22.09 5.22 5.77
N GLY A 514 -23.26 5.77 5.50
CA GLY A 514 -23.78 6.97 6.18
C GLY A 514 -23.95 6.78 7.69
N GLU A 515 -24.47 5.63 8.14
CA GLU A 515 -24.58 5.31 9.56
C GLU A 515 -23.20 5.27 10.23
N ILE A 516 -22.21 4.62 9.59
CA ILE A 516 -20.84 4.53 10.09
C ILE A 516 -20.18 5.93 10.08
N LEU A 517 -20.29 6.67 8.96
CA LEU A 517 -19.72 8.00 8.80
C LEU A 517 -20.23 8.97 9.88
N ARG A 518 -21.54 8.99 10.12
CA ARG A 518 -22.16 9.83 11.17
C ARG A 518 -21.63 9.50 12.54
N ARG A 519 -21.52 8.22 12.89
CA ARG A 519 -20.99 7.78 14.18
C ARG A 519 -19.53 8.20 14.36
N TYR A 520 -18.67 7.98 13.37
CA TYR A 520 -17.25 8.34 13.46
C TYR A 520 -17.03 9.85 13.57
N HIS A 521 -17.89 10.66 12.99
CA HIS A 521 -17.76 12.11 13.01
C HIS A 521 -18.63 12.81 14.08
N GLY A 522 -19.33 12.03 14.91
CA GLY A 522 -20.10 12.56 16.01
C GLY A 522 -21.28 13.45 15.57
N HIS A 523 -21.96 13.06 14.46
CA HIS A 523 -23.07 13.84 13.92
C HIS A 523 -24.19 14.02 14.94
N ASP A 524 -24.61 12.93 15.56
CA ASP A 524 -25.71 12.95 16.54
C ASP A 524 -25.30 13.64 17.85
N GLU A 525 -24.00 13.71 18.14
CA GLU A 525 -23.40 14.44 19.26
C GLU A 525 -23.13 15.91 18.95
N GLY A 526 -23.49 16.38 17.74
CA GLY A 526 -23.30 17.76 17.31
C GLY A 526 -21.83 18.17 17.15
N VAL A 527 -20.95 17.23 16.81
CA VAL A 527 -19.51 17.48 16.61
C VAL A 527 -19.24 17.94 15.18
N MET A 528 -19.79 17.23 14.19
CA MET A 528 -19.66 17.56 12.77
C MET A 528 -20.95 17.25 12.03
N GLU A 529 -21.39 18.18 11.19
CA GLU A 529 -22.54 17.91 10.33
C GLU A 529 -22.13 16.97 9.18
N ILE A 530 -22.86 15.85 9.03
CA ILE A 530 -22.73 14.91 7.91
C ILE A 530 -24.03 14.93 7.13
N THR A 531 -23.96 15.36 5.88
CA THR A 531 -25.13 15.46 4.97
C THR A 531 -25.28 14.17 4.13
N GLU A 532 -26.31 14.11 3.30
CA GLU A 532 -26.49 12.96 2.39
C GLU A 532 -25.44 12.90 1.27
N ARG A 533 -24.68 13.99 1.05
CA ARG A 533 -23.68 14.08 -0.03
C ARG A 533 -22.46 13.25 0.25
N GLU A 534 -21.91 13.34 1.46
CA GLU A 534 -20.69 12.64 1.85
C GLU A 534 -20.93 11.13 1.98
N MET A 535 -22.17 10.70 2.19
CA MET A 535 -22.52 9.27 2.36
C MET A 535 -22.22 8.42 1.12
N ILE A 536 -22.01 9.04 -0.06
CA ILE A 536 -21.62 8.35 -1.29
C ILE A 536 -20.11 8.10 -1.38
N GLU A 537 -19.30 8.54 -0.42
CA GLU A 537 -17.84 8.46 -0.46
C GLU A 537 -17.32 7.02 -0.70
N TRP A 538 -18.06 5.99 -0.27
CA TRP A 538 -17.72 4.61 -0.56
C TRP A 538 -17.46 4.33 -2.05
N ALA A 539 -18.14 5.02 -2.96
CA ALA A 539 -17.97 4.86 -4.41
C ALA A 539 -16.63 5.43 -4.93
N TYR A 540 -16.09 6.42 -4.22
CA TYR A 540 -14.79 7.03 -4.53
C TYR A 540 -13.62 6.13 -4.16
N ILE A 541 -13.74 5.32 -3.10
CA ILE A 541 -12.64 4.55 -2.51
C ILE A 541 -12.34 3.29 -3.34
N PRO A 542 -11.20 3.23 -4.10
CA PRO A 542 -10.86 2.06 -4.90
C PRO A 542 -10.48 0.85 -4.04
N HIS A 543 -10.07 1.07 -2.79
CA HIS A 543 -9.59 0.03 -1.90
C HIS A 543 -10.64 -1.02 -1.54
N PHE A 544 -11.93 -0.74 -1.65
CA PHE A 544 -12.99 -1.74 -1.44
C PHE A 544 -13.02 -2.85 -2.51
N TYR A 545 -12.18 -2.72 -3.56
CA TYR A 545 -11.93 -3.77 -4.55
C TYR A 545 -10.59 -4.51 -4.29
N TYR A 546 -9.88 -4.19 -3.18
CA TYR A 546 -8.63 -4.85 -2.77
C TYR A 546 -8.85 -5.82 -1.60
N ASN A 547 -10.09 -6.05 -1.24
CA ASN A 547 -10.58 -7.15 -0.40
C ASN A 547 -9.87 -7.28 0.96
N PHE A 548 -10.39 -6.58 1.95
CA PHE A 548 -9.85 -6.56 3.32
C PHE A 548 -8.38 -6.12 3.39
N TYR A 549 -8.00 -5.13 2.58
CA TYR A 549 -6.65 -4.58 2.59
C TYR A 549 -6.49 -3.44 3.61
N VAL A 550 -7.50 -2.55 3.73
CA VAL A 550 -7.35 -1.25 4.41
C VAL A 550 -7.13 -1.35 5.93
N TYR A 551 -7.57 -2.41 6.58
CA TYR A 551 -7.33 -2.61 8.01
C TYR A 551 -5.83 -2.65 8.34
N GLN A 552 -4.99 -3.06 7.41
CA GLN A 552 -3.54 -3.17 7.59
C GLN A 552 -2.88 -1.81 7.84
N TYR A 553 -3.42 -0.71 7.32
CA TYR A 553 -2.96 0.63 7.67
C TYR A 553 -3.14 0.92 9.17
N ALA A 554 -4.31 0.58 9.69
CA ALA A 554 -4.64 0.84 11.10
C ALA A 554 -3.86 -0.08 12.05
N THR A 555 -3.72 -1.37 11.72
CA THR A 555 -2.90 -2.30 12.51
C THR A 555 -1.43 -1.89 12.50
N SER A 556 -0.94 -1.38 11.37
CA SER A 556 0.45 -0.98 11.21
C SER A 556 0.81 0.24 12.07
N ILE A 557 0.00 1.30 12.03
CA ILE A 557 0.26 2.48 12.89
C ILE A 557 0.07 2.15 14.37
N ALA A 558 -0.86 1.25 14.72
CA ALA A 558 -1.05 0.79 16.09
C ALA A 558 0.15 -0.01 16.60
N GLY A 559 0.66 -0.94 15.80
CA GLY A 559 1.88 -1.69 16.14
C GLY A 559 3.13 -0.81 16.20
N ALA A 560 3.25 0.15 15.29
CA ALA A 560 4.36 1.11 15.29
C ALA A 560 4.35 2.00 16.54
N ALA A 561 3.20 2.56 16.91
CA ALA A 561 3.05 3.35 18.13
C ALA A 561 3.39 2.52 19.37
N TYR A 562 2.89 1.28 19.45
CA TYR A 562 3.21 0.37 20.55
C TYR A 562 4.72 0.14 20.69
N PHE A 563 5.43 -0.19 19.61
CA PHE A 563 6.88 -0.43 19.67
C PHE A 563 7.65 0.83 20.05
N VAL A 564 7.30 2.00 19.51
CA VAL A 564 7.97 3.25 19.86
C VAL A 564 7.78 3.57 21.34
N ASP A 565 6.56 3.41 21.87
CA ASP A 565 6.28 3.62 23.30
C ASP A 565 7.06 2.62 24.17
N GLN A 566 7.13 1.33 23.77
CA GLN A 566 7.92 0.34 24.51
C GLN A 566 9.42 0.67 24.51
N MET A 567 9.98 1.09 23.40
CA MET A 567 11.41 1.48 23.31
C MET A 567 11.74 2.68 24.21
N LYS A 568 10.83 3.65 24.29
CA LYS A 568 11.01 4.82 25.17
C LYS A 568 10.91 4.47 26.67
N LEU A 569 10.07 3.51 27.03
CA LEU A 569 9.85 3.10 28.41
C LEU A 569 10.85 2.04 28.89
N GLY A 570 11.22 1.10 28.03
CA GLY A 570 11.99 -0.10 28.35
C GLY A 570 13.49 0.01 28.04
N GLY A 571 13.95 1.11 27.41
CA GLY A 571 15.36 1.31 27.07
C GLY A 571 15.93 0.22 26.15
N ASP A 572 17.21 -0.11 26.35
CA ASP A 572 17.98 -1.01 25.47
C ASP A 572 17.33 -2.39 25.27
N ASP A 573 16.76 -2.99 26.33
CA ASP A 573 16.09 -4.30 26.24
C ASP A 573 14.89 -4.27 25.25
N ALA A 574 14.11 -3.18 25.24
CA ALA A 574 12.97 -3.03 24.34
C ALA A 574 13.42 -2.68 22.90
N VAL A 575 14.52 -1.97 22.76
CA VAL A 575 15.17 -1.74 21.45
C VAL A 575 15.64 -3.06 20.85
N ASP A 576 16.27 -3.92 21.64
CA ASP A 576 16.71 -5.24 21.18
C ASP A 576 15.55 -6.10 20.69
N VAL A 577 14.42 -6.12 21.43
CA VAL A 577 13.18 -6.80 20.99
C VAL A 577 12.69 -6.27 19.66
N TYR A 578 12.66 -4.95 19.47
CA TYR A 578 12.26 -4.35 18.20
C TYR A 578 13.24 -4.69 17.05
N LEU A 579 14.54 -4.68 17.31
CA LEU A 579 15.54 -5.05 16.31
C LEU A 579 15.45 -6.55 15.95
N ASP A 580 15.14 -7.41 16.91
CA ASP A 580 14.93 -8.84 16.66
C ASP A 580 13.66 -9.08 15.83
N PHE A 581 12.61 -8.32 16.06
CA PHE A 581 11.45 -8.28 15.16
C PHE A 581 11.85 -7.94 13.71
N LEU A 582 12.69 -6.92 13.50
CA LEU A 582 13.17 -6.56 12.15
C LEU A 582 14.05 -7.65 11.51
N LYS A 583 14.78 -8.42 12.31
CA LYS A 583 15.63 -9.53 11.83
C LYS A 583 14.83 -10.79 11.51
N ALA A 584 13.65 -10.94 12.07
CA ALA A 584 12.84 -12.14 11.92
C ALA A 584 12.38 -12.38 10.47
N GLY A 585 12.17 -11.31 9.69
CA GLY A 585 11.74 -11.41 8.29
C GLY A 585 10.42 -12.16 8.15
N GLY A 586 10.42 -13.25 7.38
CA GLY A 586 9.29 -14.17 7.20
C GLY A 586 9.57 -15.55 7.79
N SER A 587 10.24 -15.61 8.95
CA SER A 587 10.60 -16.87 9.62
C SER A 587 9.40 -17.61 10.21
N ASP A 588 8.29 -16.89 10.44
CA ASP A 588 7.00 -17.45 10.88
C ASP A 588 5.84 -16.59 10.31
N TYR A 589 4.60 -16.93 10.69
CA TYR A 589 3.43 -16.11 10.39
C TYR A 589 3.55 -14.73 11.05
N PRO A 590 3.03 -13.65 10.40
CA PRO A 590 3.23 -12.29 10.88
C PRO A 590 2.73 -12.05 12.31
N VAL A 591 1.60 -12.67 12.69
CA VAL A 591 1.06 -12.54 14.06
C VAL A 591 1.95 -13.24 15.07
N GLU A 592 2.54 -14.39 14.73
CA GLU A 592 3.46 -15.10 15.62
C GLU A 592 4.77 -14.33 15.82
N ILE A 593 5.32 -13.75 14.75
CA ILE A 593 6.51 -12.87 14.84
C ILE A 593 6.24 -11.68 15.79
N LEU A 594 5.05 -11.09 15.71
CA LEU A 594 4.67 -9.99 16.59
C LEU A 594 4.44 -10.45 18.03
N ASN A 595 3.82 -11.62 18.23
CA ASN A 595 3.64 -12.22 19.55
C ASN A 595 4.98 -12.47 20.23
N ASP A 596 5.98 -13.01 19.51
CA ASP A 596 7.33 -13.24 20.01
C ASP A 596 8.03 -11.92 20.40
N ALA A 597 7.69 -10.83 19.70
CA ALA A 597 8.14 -9.47 20.05
C ALA A 597 7.26 -8.79 21.12
N GLY A 598 6.35 -9.53 21.78
CA GLY A 598 5.49 -9.03 22.86
C GLY A 598 4.30 -8.19 22.39
N LEU A 599 3.98 -8.19 21.09
CA LEU A 599 2.87 -7.43 20.50
C LEU A 599 1.75 -8.38 20.04
N ASP A 600 0.73 -8.56 20.89
CA ASP A 600 -0.48 -9.29 20.56
C ASP A 600 -1.51 -8.40 19.84
N MET A 601 -1.61 -8.55 18.53
CA MET A 601 -2.54 -7.79 17.68
C MET A 601 -4.01 -8.21 17.86
N ALA A 602 -4.31 -9.34 18.48
CA ALA A 602 -5.66 -9.71 18.84
C ALA A 602 -6.13 -9.06 20.17
N SER A 603 -5.20 -8.45 20.91
CA SER A 603 -5.50 -7.73 22.15
C SER A 603 -5.85 -6.24 21.92
N PRO A 604 -6.50 -5.56 22.88
CA PRO A 604 -6.75 -4.12 22.81
C PRO A 604 -5.49 -3.23 22.90
N ALA A 605 -4.37 -3.76 23.39
CA ALA A 605 -3.20 -2.96 23.77
C ALA A 605 -2.62 -2.11 22.61
N PRO A 606 -2.33 -2.64 21.41
CA PRO A 606 -1.75 -1.84 20.33
C PRO A 606 -2.70 -0.74 19.83
N TYR A 607 -3.99 -1.03 19.80
CA TYR A 607 -5.00 -0.06 19.37
C TYR A 607 -5.19 1.08 20.38
N ASN A 608 -5.11 0.77 21.67
CA ASN A 608 -5.10 1.79 22.71
C ASN A 608 -3.83 2.65 22.63
N ALA A 609 -2.66 2.10 22.33
CA ALA A 609 -1.42 2.87 22.24
C ALA A 609 -1.53 4.03 21.24
N VAL A 610 -2.04 3.79 20.02
CA VAL A 610 -2.22 4.86 19.04
C VAL A 610 -3.30 5.87 19.45
N ILE A 611 -4.38 5.41 20.10
CA ILE A 611 -5.47 6.27 20.57
C ILE A 611 -5.01 7.14 21.75
N ASP A 612 -4.30 6.58 22.72
CA ASP A 612 -3.73 7.30 23.87
C ASP A 612 -2.69 8.33 23.41
N ARG A 613 -1.87 7.98 22.39
CA ARG A 613 -0.95 8.91 21.75
C ARG A 613 -1.68 10.11 21.14
N MET A 614 -2.82 9.90 20.48
CA MET A 614 -3.64 10.99 19.97
C MET A 614 -4.16 11.91 21.09
N GLU A 615 -4.55 11.36 22.24
CA GLU A 615 -4.96 12.15 23.40
C GLU A 615 -3.81 13.01 23.92
N VAL A 616 -2.61 12.46 24.08
CA VAL A 616 -1.41 13.19 24.53
C VAL A 616 -1.07 14.35 23.59
N VAL A 617 -1.12 14.12 22.27
CA VAL A 617 -0.88 15.17 21.27
C VAL A 617 -1.93 16.28 21.36
N MET A 618 -3.21 15.93 21.56
CA MET A 618 -4.28 16.92 21.73
C MET A 618 -4.11 17.74 23.02
N ASP A 619 -3.74 17.09 24.14
CA ASP A 619 -3.49 17.76 25.42
C ASP A 619 -2.39 18.84 25.27
N GLU A 620 -1.34 18.53 24.52
CA GLU A 620 -0.25 19.47 24.29
C GLU A 620 -0.68 20.65 23.40
N ILE A 621 -1.41 20.40 22.31
CA ILE A 621 -1.95 21.47 21.45
C ILE A 621 -2.88 22.38 22.27
N GLU A 622 -3.80 21.81 23.03
CA GLU A 622 -4.73 22.59 23.88
C GLU A 622 -3.97 23.45 24.88
N ALA A 623 -2.91 22.91 25.52
CA ALA A 623 -2.08 23.66 26.44
C ALA A 623 -1.36 24.85 25.79
N ILE A 624 -0.89 24.73 24.53
CA ILE A 624 -0.29 25.82 23.77
C ILE A 624 -1.36 26.87 23.41
N LEU A 625 -2.52 26.44 22.89
CA LEU A 625 -3.60 27.34 22.51
C LEU A 625 -4.20 28.10 23.70
N ASP A 626 -4.23 27.50 24.89
CA ASP A 626 -4.74 28.15 26.10
C ASP A 626 -3.80 29.24 26.66
N LYS A 627 -2.49 29.10 26.43
CA LYS A 627 -1.51 30.16 26.78
C LYS A 627 -1.58 31.38 25.85
N ARG A 628 -2.13 31.21 24.64
CA ARG A 628 -2.22 32.28 23.63
C ARG A 628 -3.49 33.14 23.79
N LYS A 629 -4.44 32.72 24.63
CA LYS A 629 -5.64 33.51 25.00
C LYS A 629 -5.31 34.53 26.07
#